data_3b97d06de106b6452cc03a3bf85d974e
#
_entry.id   3b97d06de106b6452cc03a3bf85d974e
#
_cell.length_a   1.000
_cell.length_b   1.000
_cell.length_c   1.000
_cell.angle_alpha   90.00
_cell.angle_beta   90.00
_cell.angle_gamma   90.00
#
_symmetry.space_group_name_H-M   'P 1'
#
loop_
_entity.id
_entity.type
_entity.pdbx_description
1 polymer ?
#
loop_
_entity_poly.entity_id
_entity_poly.type
_entity_poly.pdbx_seq_one_letter_code
_entity_poly.pdbx_strand_id
1 'polypeptide(L)'
;MKNSEKTMWMRRISLVLIDIGIIILASVSALLVRFEFSMDEVPKYFLEIIWEMLPITLPVGIIIFSAFRLYSTLWYYAGATEMLYLTAGCVVDTLFNTVLILYAYRNIEYPMPRSWYFLYGALLLIMVFISRFSLRGVKTISSRRNQTGKMKRVLIVGAGEAANAIIKEIVNSSYVNMKIVGIVDDDKTKRGKFMHGIKVIGDRNDIIDIAESRRVDEIIIAMPSASAKE
;
A
#
# COMPACT_ATOMS: atom_id res chain seq x y z
N MET A 1 -10.03 5.86 24.00
CA MET A 1 -9.74 4.44 23.65
C MET A 1 -10.85 3.80 22.82
N LYS A 2 -12.11 3.84 23.22
CA LYS A 2 -13.26 3.17 22.54
C LYS A 2 -13.49 3.53 21.05
N ASN A 3 -13.19 4.76 20.62
CA ASN A 3 -13.35 5.19 19.21
C ASN A 3 -12.25 4.64 18.27
N SER A 4 -11.03 4.44 18.75
CA SER A 4 -9.92 3.90 17.96
C SER A 4 -10.13 2.41 17.64
N GLU A 5 -10.60 1.63 18.61
CA GLU A 5 -10.90 0.21 18.41
C GLU A 5 -12.04 0.01 17.40
N LYS A 6 -13.10 0.82 17.51
CA LYS A 6 -14.24 0.78 16.58
C LYS A 6 -13.81 1.06 15.14
N THR A 7 -12.89 2.01 14.94
CA THR A 7 -12.34 2.35 13.61
C THR A 7 -11.49 1.22 13.03
N MET A 8 -10.71 0.53 13.88
CA MET A 8 -9.92 -0.63 13.44
C MET A 8 -10.81 -1.81 13.04
N TRP A 9 -11.88 -2.08 13.81
CA TRP A 9 -12.85 -3.13 13.49
C TRP A 9 -13.59 -2.85 12.18
N MET A 10 -14.08 -1.63 12.00
CA MET A 10 -14.75 -1.23 10.75
C MET A 10 -13.84 -1.41 9.52
N ARG A 11 -12.57 -1.05 9.65
CA ARG A 11 -11.59 -1.24 8.57
C ARG A 11 -11.39 -2.71 8.22
N ARG A 12 -11.28 -3.61 9.22
CA ARG A 12 -11.15 -5.05 8.99
C ARG A 12 -12.38 -5.62 8.29
N ILE A 13 -13.56 -5.27 8.76
CA ILE A 13 -14.83 -5.70 8.15
C ILE A 13 -14.92 -5.22 6.69
N SER A 14 -14.57 -3.96 6.41
CA SER A 14 -14.57 -3.44 5.04
C SER A 14 -13.62 -4.21 4.12
N LEU A 15 -12.43 -4.58 4.60
CA LEU A 15 -11.48 -5.38 3.83
C LEU A 15 -12.02 -6.79 3.55
N VAL A 16 -12.65 -7.44 4.54
CA VAL A 16 -13.28 -8.76 4.36
C VAL A 16 -14.40 -8.70 3.33
N LEU A 17 -15.27 -7.67 3.39
CA LEU A 17 -16.36 -7.51 2.41
C LEU A 17 -15.84 -7.28 0.99
N ILE A 18 -14.76 -6.51 0.85
CA ILE A 18 -14.09 -6.30 -0.43
C ILE A 18 -13.53 -7.62 -0.96
N ASP A 19 -12.87 -8.42 -0.12
CA ASP A 19 -12.29 -9.69 -0.54
C ASP A 19 -13.35 -10.72 -0.93
N ILE A 20 -14.48 -10.77 -0.24
CA ILE A 20 -15.65 -11.56 -0.65
C ILE A 20 -16.07 -11.18 -2.08
N GLY A 21 -16.21 -9.89 -2.34
CA GLY A 21 -16.53 -9.40 -3.68
C GLY A 21 -15.46 -9.76 -4.71
N ILE A 22 -14.18 -9.67 -4.35
CA ILE A 22 -13.05 -10.01 -5.24
C ILE A 22 -13.04 -11.50 -5.58
N ILE A 23 -13.24 -12.40 -4.61
CA ILE A 23 -13.27 -13.86 -4.86
C ILE A 23 -14.40 -14.21 -5.82
N ILE A 24 -15.60 -13.65 -5.62
CA ILE A 24 -16.74 -13.85 -6.51
C ILE A 24 -16.43 -13.31 -7.92
N LEU A 25 -15.97 -12.06 -8.00
CA LEU A 25 -15.65 -11.43 -9.28
C LEU A 25 -14.53 -12.15 -10.01
N ALA A 26 -13.47 -12.58 -9.33
CA ALA A 26 -12.38 -13.33 -9.93
C ALA A 26 -12.88 -14.66 -10.51
N SER A 27 -13.75 -15.39 -9.78
CA SER A 27 -14.31 -16.66 -10.22
C SER A 27 -15.17 -16.52 -11.49
N VAL A 28 -16.06 -15.52 -11.52
CA VAL A 28 -16.93 -15.26 -12.68
C VAL A 28 -16.13 -14.70 -13.85
N SER A 29 -15.23 -13.73 -13.57
CA SER A 29 -14.39 -13.10 -14.61
C SER A 29 -13.45 -14.11 -15.26
N ALA A 30 -12.97 -15.12 -14.54
CA ALA A 30 -12.15 -16.18 -15.10
C ALA A 30 -12.91 -17.00 -16.15
N LEU A 31 -14.21 -17.25 -15.97
CA LEU A 31 -15.06 -17.85 -17.01
C LEU A 31 -15.23 -16.92 -18.20
N LEU A 32 -15.56 -15.63 -17.94
CA LEU A 32 -15.74 -14.65 -19.01
C LEU A 32 -14.51 -14.52 -19.90
N VAL A 33 -13.33 -14.42 -19.30
CA VAL A 33 -12.07 -14.38 -20.06
C VAL A 33 -11.85 -15.66 -20.84
N ARG A 34 -12.21 -16.84 -20.28
CA ARG A 34 -12.08 -18.14 -20.97
C ARG A 34 -12.99 -18.24 -22.19
N PHE A 35 -14.18 -17.65 -22.13
CA PHE A 35 -15.18 -17.65 -23.19
C PHE A 35 -15.24 -16.31 -23.94
N GLU A 36 -14.10 -15.62 -24.06
CA GLU A 36 -13.90 -14.39 -24.87
C GLU A 36 -14.95 -13.30 -24.60
N PHE A 37 -15.39 -13.18 -23.33
CA PHE A 37 -16.43 -12.26 -22.85
C PHE A 37 -17.84 -12.51 -23.43
N SER A 38 -18.08 -13.66 -24.05
CA SER A 38 -19.40 -14.07 -24.59
C SER A 38 -20.19 -14.81 -23.52
N MET A 39 -21.08 -14.11 -22.79
CA MET A 39 -21.91 -14.72 -21.73
C MET A 39 -22.80 -15.86 -22.26
N ASP A 40 -23.26 -15.78 -23.51
CA ASP A 40 -24.14 -16.77 -24.14
C ASP A 40 -23.42 -18.09 -24.43
N GLU A 41 -22.09 -18.05 -24.53
CA GLU A 41 -21.26 -19.23 -24.77
C GLU A 41 -20.83 -19.93 -23.47
N VAL A 42 -21.02 -19.28 -22.30
CA VAL A 42 -20.69 -19.88 -21.01
C VAL A 42 -21.75 -20.91 -20.63
N PRO A 43 -21.41 -22.20 -20.56
CA PRO A 43 -22.36 -23.21 -20.12
C PRO A 43 -22.85 -22.94 -18.70
N LYS A 44 -24.16 -22.94 -18.49
CA LYS A 44 -24.79 -22.58 -17.19
C LYS A 44 -24.27 -23.42 -16.03
N TYR A 45 -23.98 -24.70 -16.28
CA TYR A 45 -23.46 -25.60 -15.24
C TYR A 45 -22.11 -25.12 -14.63
N PHE A 46 -21.23 -24.40 -15.36
CA PHE A 46 -20.02 -23.85 -14.79
C PHE A 46 -20.32 -22.74 -13.78
N LEU A 47 -21.33 -21.92 -14.04
CA LEU A 47 -21.81 -20.94 -13.08
C LEU A 47 -22.42 -21.62 -11.86
N GLU A 48 -23.19 -22.68 -12.05
CA GLU A 48 -23.78 -23.47 -10.97
C GLU A 48 -22.68 -24.05 -10.07
N ILE A 49 -21.61 -24.63 -10.62
CA ILE A 49 -20.45 -25.12 -9.87
C ILE A 49 -19.86 -23.99 -9.00
N ILE A 50 -19.66 -22.80 -9.57
CA ILE A 50 -19.12 -21.67 -8.79
C ILE A 50 -20.05 -21.34 -7.62
N TRP A 51 -21.36 -21.18 -7.86
CA TRP A 51 -22.32 -20.82 -6.83
C TRP A 51 -22.45 -21.88 -5.74
N GLU A 52 -22.44 -23.15 -6.09
CA GLU A 52 -22.47 -24.27 -5.14
C GLU A 52 -21.22 -24.33 -4.25
N MET A 53 -20.05 -23.92 -4.78
CA MET A 53 -18.78 -23.94 -4.03
C MET A 53 -18.56 -22.68 -3.17
N LEU A 54 -19.23 -21.55 -3.45
CA LEU A 54 -19.05 -20.29 -2.71
C LEU A 54 -19.21 -20.44 -1.19
N PRO A 55 -20.18 -21.19 -0.64
CA PRO A 55 -20.32 -21.36 0.79
C PRO A 55 -19.09 -21.96 1.50
N ILE A 56 -18.26 -22.69 0.75
CA ILE A 56 -17.01 -23.28 1.25
C ILE A 56 -15.83 -22.39 0.92
N THR A 57 -15.73 -21.93 -0.32
CA THR A 57 -14.55 -21.17 -0.81
C THR A 57 -14.42 -19.80 -0.17
N LEU A 58 -15.53 -19.09 0.11
CA LEU A 58 -15.49 -17.78 0.75
C LEU A 58 -14.96 -17.83 2.19
N PRO A 59 -15.51 -18.64 3.11
CA PRO A 59 -14.98 -18.71 4.47
C PRO A 59 -13.52 -19.17 4.50
N VAL A 60 -13.15 -20.15 3.67
CA VAL A 60 -11.77 -20.65 3.63
C VAL A 60 -10.82 -19.59 3.09
N GLY A 61 -11.18 -18.87 2.02
CA GLY A 61 -10.40 -17.75 1.50
C GLY A 61 -10.16 -16.67 2.55
N ILE A 62 -11.19 -16.31 3.32
CA ILE A 62 -11.07 -15.35 4.42
C ILE A 62 -10.12 -15.86 5.51
N ILE A 63 -10.20 -17.14 5.87
CA ILE A 63 -9.30 -17.78 6.84
C ILE A 63 -7.86 -17.75 6.34
N ILE A 64 -7.62 -18.13 5.08
CA ILE A 64 -6.30 -18.10 4.44
C ILE A 64 -5.74 -16.66 4.48
N PHE A 65 -6.48 -15.66 4.02
CA PHE A 65 -6.05 -14.26 4.02
C PHE A 65 -5.78 -13.73 5.44
N SER A 66 -6.57 -14.19 6.43
CA SER A 66 -6.34 -13.87 7.85
C SER A 66 -5.04 -14.49 8.37
N ALA A 67 -4.76 -15.76 8.02
CA ALA A 67 -3.54 -16.48 8.40
C ALA A 67 -2.29 -15.80 7.82
N PHE A 68 -2.36 -15.29 6.59
CA PHE A 68 -1.31 -14.50 5.94
C PHE A 68 -1.29 -13.03 6.38
N ARG A 69 -2.03 -12.66 7.44
CA ARG A 69 -2.07 -11.33 8.06
C ARG A 69 -2.54 -10.19 7.15
N LEU A 70 -3.28 -10.47 6.06
CA LEU A 70 -3.74 -9.46 5.12
C LEU A 70 -4.69 -8.44 5.76
N TYR A 71 -5.38 -8.79 6.86
CA TYR A 71 -6.30 -7.92 7.59
C TYR A 71 -5.66 -7.14 8.76
N SER A 72 -4.45 -7.54 9.18
CA SER A 72 -3.72 -6.87 10.27
C SER A 72 -2.60 -5.96 9.78
N THR A 73 -2.24 -6.03 8.51
CA THR A 73 -1.17 -5.24 7.90
C THR A 73 -1.57 -3.78 7.69
N LEU A 74 -0.65 -2.88 7.98
CA LEU A 74 -0.76 -1.46 7.63
C LEU A 74 -0.29 -1.25 6.19
N TRP A 75 -1.20 -1.43 5.23
CA TRP A 75 -0.91 -1.37 3.78
C TRP A 75 -0.27 -0.07 3.31
N TYR A 76 -0.36 1.00 4.12
CA TYR A 76 0.32 2.26 3.84
C TYR A 76 1.85 2.13 3.85
N TYR A 77 2.38 1.30 4.75
CA TYR A 77 3.82 1.05 4.91
C TYR A 77 4.27 -0.29 4.31
N ALA A 78 3.40 -0.94 3.54
CA ALA A 78 3.68 -2.26 2.98
C ALA A 78 4.94 -2.23 2.10
N GLY A 79 5.88 -3.12 2.41
CA GLY A 79 7.11 -3.37 1.69
C GLY A 79 7.09 -4.69 0.92
N ALA A 80 8.25 -5.19 0.55
CA ALA A 80 8.41 -6.44 -0.20
C ALA A 80 7.87 -7.66 0.58
N THR A 81 8.04 -7.67 1.89
CA THR A 81 7.59 -8.79 2.75
C THR A 81 6.07 -8.92 2.74
N GLU A 82 5.34 -7.80 2.83
CA GLU A 82 3.87 -7.80 2.77
C GLU A 82 3.35 -8.24 1.41
N MET A 83 4.07 -7.91 0.34
CA MET A 83 3.76 -8.38 -1.02
C MET A 83 3.95 -9.89 -1.15
N LEU A 84 4.99 -10.46 -0.53
CA LEU A 84 5.20 -11.92 -0.50
C LEU A 84 4.06 -12.62 0.25
N TYR A 85 3.62 -12.11 1.41
CA TYR A 85 2.48 -12.67 2.14
C TYR A 85 1.18 -12.59 1.34
N LEU A 86 0.93 -11.47 0.65
CA LEU A 86 -0.23 -11.33 -0.22
C LEU A 86 -0.21 -12.36 -1.34
N THR A 87 0.90 -12.47 -2.05
CA THR A 87 1.07 -13.43 -3.15
C THR A 87 0.91 -14.87 -2.65
N ALA A 88 1.56 -15.23 -1.54
CA ALA A 88 1.44 -16.55 -0.94
C ALA A 88 -0.01 -16.87 -0.52
N GLY A 89 -0.73 -15.92 0.08
CA GLY A 89 -2.14 -16.08 0.41
C GLY A 89 -3.01 -16.35 -0.81
N CYS A 90 -2.83 -15.60 -1.89
CA CYS A 90 -3.57 -15.82 -3.15
C CYS A 90 -3.22 -17.16 -3.81
N VAL A 91 -1.95 -17.56 -3.77
CA VAL A 91 -1.53 -18.87 -4.31
C VAL A 91 -2.14 -20.02 -3.51
N VAL A 92 -2.10 -19.96 -2.18
CA VAL A 92 -2.69 -20.99 -1.32
C VAL A 92 -4.20 -21.07 -1.52
N ASP A 93 -4.90 -19.93 -1.62
CA ASP A 93 -6.33 -19.89 -1.92
C ASP A 93 -6.65 -20.54 -3.28
N THR A 94 -5.90 -20.18 -4.31
CA THR A 94 -6.04 -20.75 -5.65
C THR A 94 -5.83 -22.27 -5.67
N LEU A 95 -4.79 -22.74 -4.99
CA LEU A 95 -4.51 -24.18 -4.87
C LEU A 95 -5.63 -24.90 -4.12
N PHE A 96 -6.11 -24.34 -3.02
CA PHE A 96 -7.23 -24.90 -2.26
C PHE A 96 -8.49 -25.00 -3.13
N ASN A 97 -8.89 -23.93 -3.81
CA ASN A 97 -10.04 -23.93 -4.70
C ASN A 97 -9.89 -24.92 -5.84
N THR A 98 -8.69 -25.04 -6.42
CA THR A 98 -8.38 -26.02 -7.47
C THR A 98 -8.59 -27.44 -6.96
N VAL A 99 -8.00 -27.80 -5.83
CA VAL A 99 -8.12 -29.14 -5.25
C VAL A 99 -9.57 -29.43 -4.85
N LEU A 100 -10.26 -28.46 -4.25
CA LEU A 100 -11.66 -28.61 -3.83
C LEU A 100 -12.57 -28.94 -5.03
N ILE A 101 -12.50 -28.15 -6.11
CA ILE A 101 -13.34 -28.33 -7.28
C ILE A 101 -12.99 -29.63 -8.01
N LEU A 102 -11.71 -29.94 -8.19
CA LEU A 102 -11.28 -31.21 -8.81
C LEU A 102 -11.75 -32.42 -8.01
N TYR A 103 -11.75 -32.34 -6.68
CA TYR A 103 -12.22 -33.42 -5.83
C TYR A 103 -13.75 -33.54 -5.81
N ALA A 104 -14.47 -32.44 -5.65
CA ALA A 104 -15.93 -32.42 -5.58
C ALA A 104 -16.59 -32.86 -6.89
N TYR A 105 -15.99 -32.48 -8.02
CA TYR A 105 -16.54 -32.73 -9.35
C TYR A 105 -15.73 -33.73 -10.18
N ARG A 106 -15.00 -34.65 -9.51
CA ARG A 106 -14.15 -35.68 -10.20
C ARG A 106 -14.89 -36.66 -11.10
N ASN A 107 -16.18 -36.88 -10.86
CA ASN A 107 -16.99 -37.85 -11.56
C ASN A 107 -17.96 -37.19 -12.57
N ILE A 108 -17.80 -35.91 -12.86
CA ILE A 108 -18.66 -35.21 -13.82
C ILE A 108 -18.10 -35.33 -15.22
N GLU A 109 -19.00 -35.52 -16.19
CA GLU A 109 -18.68 -35.70 -17.62
C GLU A 109 -17.96 -34.48 -18.21
N TYR A 110 -18.28 -33.29 -17.72
CA TYR A 110 -17.70 -32.01 -18.17
C TYR A 110 -17.04 -31.24 -17.01
N PRO A 111 -15.76 -31.54 -16.72
CA PRO A 111 -15.04 -30.86 -15.64
C PRO A 111 -14.77 -29.39 -15.99
N MET A 112 -14.54 -28.57 -14.94
CA MET A 112 -14.16 -27.16 -15.09
C MET A 112 -12.94 -27.02 -16.02
N PRO A 113 -12.90 -26.04 -16.96
CA PRO A 113 -11.78 -25.86 -17.88
C PRO A 113 -10.48 -25.63 -17.12
N ARG A 114 -9.39 -26.30 -17.51
CA ARG A 114 -8.09 -26.18 -16.83
C ARG A 114 -7.56 -24.73 -16.80
N SER A 115 -7.83 -23.97 -17.86
CA SER A 115 -7.45 -22.55 -17.94
C SER A 115 -8.15 -21.68 -16.89
N TRP A 116 -9.35 -22.06 -16.42
CA TRP A 116 -10.07 -21.33 -15.41
C TRP A 116 -9.28 -21.21 -14.10
N TYR A 117 -8.61 -22.27 -13.65
CA TYR A 117 -7.83 -22.26 -12.42
C TYR A 117 -6.67 -21.24 -12.45
N PHE A 118 -5.97 -21.17 -13.59
CA PHE A 118 -4.90 -20.18 -13.79
C PHE A 118 -5.44 -18.75 -13.88
N LEU A 119 -6.53 -18.57 -14.62
CA LEU A 119 -7.18 -17.27 -14.78
C LEU A 119 -7.74 -16.76 -13.45
N TYR A 120 -8.39 -17.66 -12.68
CA TYR A 120 -8.87 -17.33 -11.33
C TYR A 120 -7.74 -16.85 -10.43
N GLY A 121 -6.64 -17.60 -10.34
CA GLY A 121 -5.50 -17.23 -9.50
C GLY A 121 -4.85 -15.91 -9.93
N ALA A 122 -4.67 -15.70 -11.24
CA ALA A 122 -4.11 -14.46 -11.78
C ALA A 122 -5.03 -13.26 -11.49
N LEU A 123 -6.33 -13.40 -11.75
CA LEU A 123 -7.31 -12.33 -11.49
C LEU A 123 -7.47 -12.05 -10.00
N LEU A 124 -7.51 -13.08 -9.16
CA LEU A 124 -7.54 -12.94 -7.71
C LEU A 124 -6.34 -12.12 -7.23
N LEU A 125 -5.13 -12.50 -7.64
CA LEU A 125 -3.90 -11.80 -7.28
C LEU A 125 -3.94 -10.32 -7.70
N ILE A 126 -4.30 -10.05 -8.97
CA ILE A 126 -4.38 -8.69 -9.51
C ILE A 126 -5.41 -7.87 -8.75
N MET A 127 -6.62 -8.39 -8.53
CA MET A 127 -7.71 -7.67 -7.87
C MET A 127 -7.40 -7.39 -6.39
N VAL A 128 -6.85 -8.38 -5.67
CA VAL A 128 -6.41 -8.19 -4.27
C VAL A 128 -5.29 -7.16 -4.21
N PHE A 129 -4.32 -7.22 -5.12
CA PHE A 129 -3.24 -6.23 -5.22
C PHE A 129 -3.79 -4.83 -5.43
N ILE A 130 -4.65 -4.63 -6.44
CA ILE A 130 -5.29 -3.34 -6.72
C ILE A 130 -6.07 -2.84 -5.50
N SER A 131 -6.85 -3.69 -4.82
CA SER A 131 -7.64 -3.30 -3.66
C SER A 131 -6.77 -2.81 -2.50
N ARG A 132 -5.61 -3.41 -2.28
CA ARG A 132 -4.68 -3.02 -1.21
C ARG A 132 -3.93 -1.73 -1.53
N PHE A 133 -3.53 -1.53 -2.79
CA PHE A 133 -2.77 -0.35 -3.23
C PHE A 133 -3.63 0.86 -3.58
N SER A 134 -4.88 0.68 -4.00
CA SER A 134 -5.81 1.79 -4.22
C SER A 134 -6.07 2.59 -2.94
N LEU A 135 -6.14 1.92 -1.79
CA LEU A 135 -6.28 2.58 -0.48
C LEU A 135 -5.08 3.50 -0.16
N ARG A 136 -3.89 3.18 -0.65
CA ARG A 136 -2.69 4.02 -0.55
C ARG A 136 -2.82 5.25 -1.46
N GLY A 137 -3.25 5.04 -2.71
CA GLY A 137 -3.40 6.10 -3.71
C GLY A 137 -4.44 7.16 -3.32
N VAL A 138 -5.61 6.73 -2.87
CA VAL A 138 -6.72 7.63 -2.48
C VAL A 138 -6.31 8.56 -1.34
N LYS A 139 -5.61 8.07 -0.31
CA LYS A 139 -5.12 8.93 0.78
C LYS A 139 -4.09 9.95 0.30
N THR A 140 -3.17 9.54 -0.58
CA THR A 140 -2.15 10.43 -1.15
C THR A 140 -2.78 11.56 -1.97
N ILE A 141 -3.79 11.24 -2.77
CA ILE A 141 -4.52 12.22 -3.61
C ILE A 141 -5.39 13.14 -2.74
N SER A 142 -6.09 12.58 -1.74
CA SER A 142 -6.94 13.33 -0.82
C SER A 142 -6.12 14.30 0.04
N SER A 143 -4.93 13.89 0.50
CA SER A 143 -4.03 14.78 1.24
C SER A 143 -3.52 15.94 0.39
N ARG A 144 -3.22 15.71 -0.89
CA ARG A 144 -2.85 16.79 -1.83
C ARG A 144 -4.00 17.76 -2.08
N ARG A 145 -5.23 17.28 -2.13
CA ARG A 145 -6.42 18.14 -2.40
C ARG A 145 -6.83 18.98 -1.19
N ASN A 146 -6.56 18.50 0.04
CA ASN A 146 -6.83 19.25 1.27
C ASN A 146 -5.70 20.19 1.70
N GLN A 147 -4.57 20.23 0.97
CA GLN A 147 -3.47 21.16 1.20
C GLN A 147 -3.76 22.54 0.58
N THR A 148 -4.85 23.17 0.97
CA THR A 148 -5.13 24.59 0.64
C THR A 148 -4.36 25.56 1.55
N GLY A 149 -3.55 25.06 2.47
CA GLY A 149 -2.69 25.86 3.34
C GLY A 149 -1.34 26.17 2.69
N LYS A 150 -0.82 27.39 2.94
CA LYS A 150 0.52 27.83 2.52
C LYS A 150 1.57 26.83 3.01
N MET A 151 2.39 26.26 2.12
CA MET A 151 3.48 25.35 2.47
C MET A 151 4.48 26.08 3.37
N LYS A 152 4.76 25.56 4.56
CA LYS A 152 5.77 26.10 5.46
C LYS A 152 7.16 25.89 4.87
N ARG A 153 7.94 26.95 4.80
CA ARG A 153 9.31 26.91 4.31
C ARG A 153 10.25 26.58 5.46
N VAL A 154 10.96 25.47 5.36
CA VAL A 154 11.76 24.89 6.44
C VAL A 154 13.24 24.93 6.10
N LEU A 155 14.06 25.41 7.02
CA LEU A 155 15.51 25.31 7.00
C LEU A 155 15.95 24.20 7.96
N ILE A 156 16.82 23.30 7.50
CA ILE A 156 17.34 22.22 8.35
C ILE A 156 18.76 22.58 8.80
N VAL A 157 19.00 22.50 10.10
CA VAL A 157 20.31 22.73 10.71
C VAL A 157 20.93 21.38 11.07
N GLY A 158 22.08 21.10 10.46
CA GLY A 158 22.78 19.82 10.48
C GLY A 158 22.55 19.00 9.23
N ALA A 159 23.61 18.39 8.67
CA ALA A 159 23.59 17.49 7.53
C ALA A 159 24.16 16.10 7.91
N GLY A 160 23.71 15.56 9.03
CA GLY A 160 24.04 14.23 9.53
C GLY A 160 22.94 13.20 9.28
N GLU A 161 23.02 12.04 9.93
CA GLU A 161 22.03 10.96 9.80
C GLU A 161 20.63 11.37 10.26
N ALA A 162 20.54 12.19 11.31
CA ALA A 162 19.25 12.71 11.78
C ALA A 162 18.59 13.60 10.72
N ALA A 163 19.35 14.49 10.07
CA ALA A 163 18.86 15.29 8.96
C ALA A 163 18.42 14.40 7.78
N ASN A 164 19.20 13.38 7.43
CA ASN A 164 18.88 12.42 6.39
C ASN A 164 17.51 11.76 6.63
N ALA A 165 17.26 11.30 7.87
CA ALA A 165 15.99 10.68 8.24
C ALA A 165 14.81 11.68 8.15
N ILE A 166 14.99 12.91 8.68
CA ILE A 166 13.95 13.95 8.65
C ILE A 166 13.64 14.39 7.21
N ILE A 167 14.66 14.61 6.39
CA ILE A 167 14.49 15.01 4.99
C ILE A 167 13.76 13.94 4.22
N LYS A 168 14.16 12.68 4.40
CA LYS A 168 13.50 11.53 3.75
C LYS A 168 12.02 11.44 4.13
N GLU A 169 11.70 11.69 5.40
CA GLU A 169 10.30 11.70 5.87
C GLU A 169 9.52 12.88 5.26
N ILE A 170 10.07 14.10 5.27
CA ILE A 170 9.40 15.28 4.70
C ILE A 170 9.19 15.14 3.19
N VAL A 171 10.20 14.65 2.45
CA VAL A 171 10.14 14.48 0.98
C VAL A 171 9.16 13.36 0.58
N ASN A 172 9.14 12.25 1.34
CA ASN A 172 8.28 11.11 1.05
C ASN A 172 6.87 11.21 1.64
N SER A 173 6.67 12.09 2.63
CA SER A 173 5.39 12.25 3.31
C SER A 173 4.49 13.22 2.56
N SER A 174 3.40 12.71 2.04
CA SER A 174 2.33 13.54 1.44
C SER A 174 1.51 14.31 2.47
N TYR A 175 1.77 14.11 3.78
CA TYR A 175 1.01 14.74 4.86
C TYR A 175 1.72 15.94 5.48
N VAL A 176 3.01 16.08 5.25
CA VAL A 176 3.81 17.16 5.78
C VAL A 176 3.77 18.33 4.82
N ASN A 177 3.04 19.38 5.19
CA ASN A 177 2.90 20.59 4.38
C ASN A 177 4.13 21.50 4.56
N MET A 178 5.34 20.93 4.31
CA MET A 178 6.63 21.59 4.47
C MET A 178 7.42 21.52 3.16
N LYS A 179 8.11 22.64 2.86
CA LYS A 179 9.07 22.72 1.75
C LYS A 179 10.44 23.04 2.31
N ILE A 180 11.39 22.11 2.20
CA ILE A 180 12.75 22.35 2.64
C ILE A 180 13.41 23.32 1.64
N VAL A 181 13.89 24.46 2.16
CA VAL A 181 14.51 25.51 1.35
C VAL A 181 16.03 25.41 1.32
N GLY A 182 16.62 24.65 2.22
CA GLY A 182 18.06 24.40 2.28
C GLY A 182 18.46 23.67 3.55
N ILE A 183 19.72 23.30 3.61
CA ILE A 183 20.39 22.71 4.75
C ILE A 183 21.58 23.60 5.12
N VAL A 184 21.89 23.75 6.39
CA VAL A 184 23.12 24.38 6.88
C VAL A 184 23.88 23.39 7.74
N ASP A 185 25.22 23.37 7.61
CA ASP A 185 26.10 22.50 8.41
C ASP A 185 27.47 23.13 8.54
N ASP A 186 28.06 23.06 9.73
CA ASP A 186 29.35 23.66 10.01
C ASP A 186 30.54 22.94 9.37
N ASP A 187 30.31 21.69 8.96
CA ASP A 187 31.32 20.93 8.21
C ASP A 187 31.49 21.49 6.80
N LYS A 188 32.57 22.24 6.61
CA LYS A 188 32.92 22.87 5.33
C LYS A 188 33.02 21.88 4.18
N THR A 189 33.27 20.60 4.47
CA THR A 189 33.36 19.55 3.42
C THR A 189 32.01 19.22 2.80
N LYS A 190 30.91 19.54 3.49
CA LYS A 190 29.54 19.31 3.02
C LYS A 190 28.95 20.51 2.27
N ARG A 191 29.52 21.70 2.43
CA ARG A 191 29.03 22.92 1.78
C ARG A 191 28.95 22.75 0.25
N GLY A 192 27.81 23.10 -0.33
CA GLY A 192 27.55 22.95 -1.76
C GLY A 192 27.13 21.56 -2.23
N LYS A 193 27.22 20.51 -1.38
CA LYS A 193 26.75 19.17 -1.69
C LYS A 193 25.24 19.06 -1.52
N PHE A 194 24.67 17.97 -2.03
CA PHE A 194 23.24 17.71 -2.02
C PHE A 194 22.91 16.48 -1.17
N MET A 195 21.82 16.57 -0.39
CA MET A 195 21.19 15.48 0.34
C MET A 195 19.74 15.37 -0.10
N HIS A 196 19.33 14.24 -0.68
CA HIS A 196 17.99 14.05 -1.28
C HIS A 196 17.56 15.16 -2.26
N GLY A 197 18.51 15.73 -3.01
CA GLY A 197 18.24 16.83 -3.95
C GLY A 197 18.20 18.22 -3.31
N ILE A 198 18.41 18.34 -1.98
CA ILE A 198 18.46 19.61 -1.24
C ILE A 198 19.91 19.99 -0.99
N LYS A 199 20.27 21.23 -1.32
CA LYS A 199 21.63 21.73 -1.24
C LYS A 199 21.99 22.17 0.19
N VAL A 200 23.20 21.86 0.65
CA VAL A 200 23.82 22.48 1.81
C VAL A 200 24.32 23.87 1.41
N ILE A 201 23.69 24.92 1.94
CA ILE A 201 23.80 26.29 1.44
C ILE A 201 24.66 27.21 2.30
N GLY A 202 24.95 26.82 3.54
CA GLY A 202 25.71 27.65 4.47
C GLY A 202 26.10 26.91 5.73
N ASP A 203 26.63 27.68 6.67
CA ASP A 203 26.98 27.25 8.02
C ASP A 203 26.12 27.99 9.09
N ARG A 204 26.41 27.78 10.38
CA ARG A 204 25.64 28.40 11.49
C ARG A 204 25.56 29.91 11.41
N ASN A 205 26.56 30.60 10.84
CA ASN A 205 26.60 32.05 10.76
C ASN A 205 25.66 32.59 9.67
N ASP A 206 25.39 31.77 8.66
CA ASP A 206 24.53 32.13 7.54
C ASP A 206 23.03 31.94 7.83
N ILE A 207 22.65 31.39 9.01
CA ILE A 207 21.26 30.99 9.33
C ILE A 207 20.31 32.19 9.22
N ILE A 208 20.68 33.34 9.80
CA ILE A 208 19.81 34.53 9.87
C ILE A 208 19.56 35.06 8.45
N ASP A 209 20.63 35.27 7.69
CA ASP A 209 20.55 35.81 6.34
C ASP A 209 19.77 34.88 5.40
N ILE A 210 19.97 33.55 5.57
CA ILE A 210 19.21 32.53 4.81
C ILE A 210 17.74 32.53 5.22
N ALA A 211 17.45 32.65 6.52
CA ALA A 211 16.07 32.66 7.02
C ALA A 211 15.29 33.86 6.46
N GLU A 212 15.88 35.03 6.41
CA GLU A 212 15.27 36.23 5.86
C GLU A 212 15.14 36.16 4.33
N SER A 213 16.25 35.88 3.62
CA SER A 213 16.28 35.88 2.15
C SER A 213 15.38 34.82 1.55
N ARG A 214 15.27 33.66 2.19
CA ARG A 214 14.45 32.54 1.74
C ARG A 214 13.07 32.49 2.40
N ARG A 215 12.71 33.47 3.24
CA ARG A 215 11.42 33.54 3.95
C ARG A 215 11.12 32.22 4.66
N VAL A 216 12.00 31.79 5.55
CA VAL A 216 11.86 30.55 6.34
C VAL A 216 10.77 30.75 7.39
N ASP A 217 9.82 29.83 7.45
CA ASP A 217 8.75 29.84 8.44
C ASP A 217 9.14 29.04 9.70
N GLU A 218 9.95 27.97 9.53
CA GLU A 218 10.39 27.08 10.62
C GLU A 218 11.84 26.62 10.41
N ILE A 219 12.56 26.45 11.53
CA ILE A 219 13.92 25.87 11.56
C ILE A 219 13.86 24.54 12.30
N ILE A 220 14.36 23.48 11.68
CA ILE A 220 14.48 22.16 12.32
C ILE A 220 15.95 21.90 12.62
N ILE A 221 16.27 21.70 13.90
CA ILE A 221 17.62 21.35 14.36
C ILE A 221 17.74 19.82 14.35
N ALA A 222 18.57 19.30 13.45
CA ALA A 222 18.78 17.87 13.23
C ALA A 222 20.15 17.41 13.75
N MET A 223 20.49 17.80 14.99
CA MET A 223 21.75 17.50 15.68
C MET A 223 21.47 16.91 17.06
N PRO A 224 21.06 15.62 17.18
CA PRO A 224 20.66 15.03 18.47
C PRO A 224 21.81 14.89 19.47
N SER A 225 23.05 14.93 19.01
CA SER A 225 24.27 14.83 19.85
C SER A 225 24.88 16.17 20.22
N ALA A 226 24.34 17.31 19.74
CA ALA A 226 24.83 18.63 20.11
C ALA A 226 24.45 18.96 21.55
N SER A 227 25.40 19.50 22.31
CA SER A 227 25.11 19.99 23.66
C SER A 227 24.35 21.33 23.61
N ALA A 228 23.58 21.63 24.66
CA ALA A 228 22.82 22.89 24.73
C ALA A 228 23.70 24.15 24.72
N LYS A 229 25.03 24.00 24.70
CA LYS A 229 26.02 25.09 24.62
C LYS A 229 26.60 25.28 23.21
N GLU A 230 26.33 24.37 22.29
CA GLU A 230 26.68 24.49 20.88
C GLU A 230 25.52 25.09 20.08
#